data_f8b9404a5a0e6dce4a9c701efc00c9e8
#
_entry.id   f8b9404a5a0e6dce4a9c701efc00c9e8
#
_cell.length_a   1.000
_cell.length_b   1.000
_cell.length_c   1.000
_cell.angle_alpha   90.00
_cell.angle_beta   90.00
_cell.angle_gamma   90.00
#
_symmetry.space_group_name_H-M   'P 1'
#
loop_
_entity.id
_entity.type
_entity.pdbx_description
1 polymer ?
#
loop_
_entity_poly.entity_id
_entity_poly.type
_entity_poly.pdbx_seq_one_letter_code
_entity_poly.pdbx_strand_id
1 'polypeptide(L)'
;MAEKKDLSALYEFDEAVGNEFPGGLICGTDEAGRGPLAGDVFAAAVILKKGAVIDGLNDSKKLTEKKRDLLFDEIKEKSEAWCIATASVDEIEKINILNAAMLAMKRAVEGLEVKPSLVMADGNKCPDIEDTEVRSVVKGDALSASIAAASVLAKVARDRYMAEMAEKYPGYAFEKHKGYGTKLHYQMIDEHGPSEIHRMSFLKKYYDKKRSG
;
A
#
# COMPACT_ATOMS: atom_id res chain seq x y z
N MET A 1 19.81 -10.16 -17.66
CA MET A 1 19.68 -11.54 -17.12
C MET A 1 19.33 -11.60 -15.64
N ALA A 2 19.80 -10.68 -14.79
CA ALA A 2 19.42 -10.62 -13.36
C ALA A 2 17.92 -10.29 -13.16
N GLU A 3 17.34 -9.33 -13.90
CA GLU A 3 15.92 -8.95 -13.78
C GLU A 3 14.94 -10.10 -14.12
N LYS A 4 15.25 -10.94 -15.10
CA LYS A 4 14.38 -12.09 -15.44
C LYS A 4 14.39 -13.19 -14.38
N LYS A 5 15.50 -13.34 -13.66
CA LYS A 5 15.63 -14.36 -12.62
C LYS A 5 14.84 -13.97 -11.37
N ASP A 6 14.84 -12.68 -10.99
CA ASP A 6 14.05 -12.16 -9.87
C ASP A 6 12.54 -12.24 -10.14
N LEU A 7 12.12 -11.95 -11.38
CA LEU A 7 10.72 -12.01 -11.76
C LEU A 7 10.16 -13.43 -11.68
N SER A 8 10.91 -14.44 -12.18
CA SER A 8 10.53 -15.86 -12.08
C SER A 8 10.31 -16.28 -10.64
N ALA A 9 11.20 -15.86 -9.72
CA ALA A 9 11.12 -16.22 -8.32
C ALA A 9 9.84 -15.72 -7.61
N LEU A 10 9.31 -14.53 -7.99
CA LEU A 10 8.05 -14.02 -7.43
C LEU A 10 6.86 -14.93 -7.76
N TYR A 11 6.79 -15.39 -9.01
CA TYR A 11 5.70 -16.25 -9.46
C TYR A 11 5.87 -17.69 -8.97
N GLU A 12 7.10 -18.21 -8.91
CA GLU A 12 7.42 -19.52 -8.33
C GLU A 12 7.01 -19.59 -6.85
N PHE A 13 7.19 -18.51 -6.10
CA PHE A 13 6.73 -18.40 -4.71
C PHE A 13 5.20 -18.50 -4.63
N ASP A 14 4.47 -17.72 -5.42
CA ASP A 14 3.00 -17.75 -5.43
C ASP A 14 2.47 -19.11 -5.90
N GLU A 15 3.12 -19.74 -6.87
CA GLU A 15 2.77 -21.09 -7.34
C GLU A 15 3.00 -22.16 -6.26
N ALA A 16 4.14 -22.09 -5.55
CA ALA A 16 4.44 -23.00 -4.46
C ALA A 16 3.40 -22.91 -3.34
N VAL A 17 3.01 -21.69 -2.94
CA VAL A 17 1.94 -21.47 -1.96
C VAL A 17 0.59 -21.93 -2.51
N GLY A 18 0.29 -21.63 -3.78
CA GLY A 18 -0.95 -22.05 -4.45
C GLY A 18 -1.15 -23.56 -4.50
N ASN A 19 -0.08 -24.32 -4.58
CA ASN A 19 -0.14 -25.79 -4.56
C ASN A 19 -0.65 -26.37 -3.22
N GLU A 20 -0.57 -25.62 -2.13
CA GLU A 20 -1.17 -25.98 -0.84
C GLU A 20 -2.71 -25.84 -0.84
N PHE A 21 -3.26 -25.09 -1.80
CA PHE A 21 -4.70 -24.80 -1.95
C PHE A 21 -5.20 -25.19 -3.34
N PRO A 22 -5.29 -26.51 -3.68
CA PRO A 22 -5.66 -26.94 -5.02
C PRO A 22 -7.01 -26.39 -5.48
N GLY A 23 -7.00 -25.64 -6.59
CA GLY A 23 -8.18 -24.96 -7.12
C GLY A 23 -8.57 -23.66 -6.39
N GLY A 24 -7.83 -23.28 -5.36
CA GLY A 24 -8.06 -22.05 -4.60
C GLY A 24 -7.42 -20.81 -5.24
N LEU A 25 -7.95 -19.65 -4.87
CA LEU A 25 -7.43 -18.36 -5.30
C LEU A 25 -6.52 -17.77 -4.21
N ILE A 26 -5.33 -17.34 -4.60
CA ILE A 26 -4.35 -16.71 -3.71
C ILE A 26 -4.38 -15.20 -3.91
N CYS A 27 -4.57 -14.48 -2.82
CA CYS A 27 -4.57 -13.02 -2.80
C CYS A 27 -3.32 -12.49 -2.13
N GLY A 28 -2.65 -11.51 -2.74
CA GLY A 28 -1.64 -10.68 -2.10
C GLY A 28 -2.24 -9.35 -1.63
N THR A 29 -1.83 -8.85 -0.46
CA THR A 29 -2.21 -7.52 0.04
C THR A 29 -1.02 -6.78 0.63
N ASP A 30 -0.96 -5.47 0.39
CA ASP A 30 0.07 -4.55 0.89
C ASP A 30 -0.52 -3.17 1.12
N GLU A 31 0.16 -2.35 1.96
CA GLU A 31 -0.25 -0.98 2.26
C GLU A 31 0.75 0.07 1.76
N ALA A 32 0.26 1.27 1.53
CA ALA A 32 1.04 2.46 1.25
C ALA A 32 0.62 3.63 2.16
N GLY A 33 1.59 4.34 2.73
CA GLY A 33 1.28 5.54 3.48
C GLY A 33 1.32 5.42 5.00
N ARG A 34 2.04 4.47 5.58
CA ARG A 34 2.21 4.39 7.06
C ARG A 34 3.08 5.51 7.63
N GLY A 35 4.16 5.88 6.94
CA GLY A 35 5.14 6.86 7.43
C GLY A 35 4.83 8.34 7.26
N PRO A 36 4.00 8.80 6.30
CA PRO A 36 3.68 10.20 6.09
C PRO A 36 3.00 10.88 7.28
N LEU A 37 3.22 12.20 7.40
CA LEU A 37 2.59 13.10 8.40
C LEU A 37 1.16 13.50 8.02
N ALA A 38 0.76 13.26 6.76
CA ALA A 38 -0.54 13.68 6.22
C ALA A 38 -1.12 12.65 5.25
N GLY A 39 -2.44 12.63 5.15
CA GLY A 39 -3.23 11.80 4.24
C GLY A 39 -3.53 10.41 4.79
N ASP A 40 -4.48 9.76 4.14
CA ASP A 40 -4.96 8.42 4.47
C ASP A 40 -3.89 7.34 4.26
N VAL A 41 -4.06 6.19 4.89
CA VAL A 41 -3.35 4.96 4.54
C VAL A 41 -4.17 4.19 3.51
N PHE A 42 -3.50 3.73 2.47
CA PHE A 42 -4.09 2.96 1.37
C PHE A 42 -3.63 1.52 1.48
N ALA A 43 -4.46 0.59 1.05
CA ALA A 43 -4.09 -0.80 0.83
C ALA A 43 -4.72 -1.30 -0.47
N ALA A 44 -4.11 -2.33 -1.03
CA ALA A 44 -4.69 -3.05 -2.15
C ALA A 44 -4.66 -4.55 -1.90
N ALA A 45 -5.60 -5.26 -2.51
CA ALA A 45 -5.68 -6.71 -2.59
C ALA A 45 -5.71 -7.11 -4.06
N VAL A 46 -4.92 -8.11 -4.44
CA VAL A 46 -4.77 -8.56 -5.81
C VAL A 46 -4.78 -10.08 -5.88
N ILE A 47 -5.62 -10.64 -6.74
CA ILE A 47 -5.61 -12.03 -7.17
C ILE A 47 -5.19 -12.02 -8.64
N LEU A 48 -4.00 -12.52 -8.97
CA LEU A 48 -3.55 -12.60 -10.34
C LEU A 48 -4.23 -13.74 -11.09
N LYS A 49 -4.52 -13.54 -12.39
CA LYS A 49 -5.00 -14.63 -13.26
C LYS A 49 -3.95 -15.72 -13.36
N LYS A 50 -4.40 -16.97 -13.41
CA LYS A 50 -3.52 -18.13 -13.53
C LYS A 50 -2.60 -18.00 -14.76
N GLY A 51 -1.29 -18.10 -14.54
CA GLY A 51 -0.28 -17.98 -15.59
C GLY A 51 -0.03 -16.54 -16.10
N ALA A 52 -0.66 -15.54 -15.51
CA ALA A 52 -0.36 -14.15 -15.83
C ALA A 52 1.07 -13.80 -15.39
N VAL A 53 1.82 -13.17 -16.29
CA VAL A 53 3.15 -12.62 -16.02
C VAL A 53 3.14 -11.13 -16.36
N ILE A 54 3.62 -10.30 -15.46
CA ILE A 54 3.69 -8.83 -15.58
C ILE A 54 5.16 -8.44 -15.65
N ASP A 55 5.60 -7.97 -16.80
CA ASP A 55 7.00 -7.65 -17.04
C ASP A 55 7.50 -6.47 -16.20
N GLY A 56 8.57 -6.70 -15.45
CA GLY A 56 9.19 -5.70 -14.59
C GLY A 56 8.42 -5.41 -13.31
N LEU A 57 7.49 -6.30 -12.91
CA LEU A 57 6.88 -6.25 -11.59
C LEU A 57 7.96 -6.42 -10.51
N ASN A 58 7.95 -5.57 -9.51
CA ASN A 58 8.90 -5.57 -8.38
C ASN A 58 8.30 -4.77 -7.23
N ASP A 59 8.94 -4.81 -6.06
CA ASP A 59 8.68 -3.89 -4.95
C ASP A 59 8.52 -2.46 -5.46
N SER A 60 7.39 -1.84 -5.14
CA SER A 60 7.00 -0.51 -5.66
C SER A 60 8.02 0.59 -5.37
N LYS A 61 8.81 0.44 -4.30
CA LYS A 61 9.86 1.39 -3.88
C LYS A 61 11.10 1.36 -4.80
N LYS A 62 11.30 0.25 -5.52
CA LYS A 62 12.39 0.07 -6.50
C LYS A 62 12.00 0.57 -7.90
N LEU A 63 10.74 0.86 -8.13
CA LEU A 63 10.19 1.30 -9.40
C LEU A 63 10.14 2.83 -9.50
N THR A 64 10.37 3.38 -10.69
CA THR A 64 10.09 4.79 -10.98
C THR A 64 8.58 5.04 -10.99
N GLU A 65 8.14 6.28 -10.75
CA GLU A 65 6.73 6.66 -10.80
C GLU A 65 6.10 6.28 -12.16
N LYS A 66 6.75 6.64 -13.27
CA LYS A 66 6.31 6.29 -14.62
C LYS A 66 6.14 4.77 -14.82
N LYS A 67 7.05 3.97 -14.28
CA LYS A 67 6.95 2.50 -14.40
C LYS A 67 5.80 1.96 -13.54
N ARG A 68 5.59 2.53 -12.35
CA ARG A 68 4.44 2.16 -11.50
C ARG A 68 3.11 2.47 -12.17
N ASP A 69 2.98 3.65 -12.82
CA ASP A 69 1.76 4.01 -13.53
C ASP A 69 1.45 3.06 -14.68
N LEU A 70 2.44 2.64 -15.46
CA LEU A 70 2.27 1.64 -16.51
C LEU A 70 1.84 0.28 -15.94
N LEU A 71 2.48 -0.15 -14.85
CA LEU A 71 2.15 -1.41 -14.21
C LEU A 71 0.76 -1.39 -13.54
N PHE A 72 0.29 -0.24 -13.08
CA PHE A 72 -1.02 -0.11 -12.44
C PHE A 72 -2.16 -0.62 -13.33
N ASP A 73 -2.17 -0.21 -14.59
CA ASP A 73 -3.21 -0.62 -15.53
C ASP A 73 -3.00 -2.08 -15.98
N GLU A 74 -1.76 -2.51 -16.22
CA GLU A 74 -1.42 -3.89 -16.56
C GLU A 74 -1.78 -4.88 -15.44
N ILE A 75 -1.54 -4.51 -14.17
CA ILE A 75 -1.93 -5.33 -13.00
C ILE A 75 -3.44 -5.52 -13.00
N LYS A 76 -4.22 -4.45 -13.16
CA LYS A 76 -5.69 -4.53 -13.18
C LYS A 76 -6.21 -5.43 -14.29
N GLU A 77 -5.63 -5.33 -15.48
CA GLU A 77 -6.01 -6.17 -16.64
C GLU A 77 -5.67 -7.65 -16.41
N LYS A 78 -4.51 -7.94 -15.80
CA LYS A 78 -4.00 -9.29 -15.57
C LYS A 78 -4.46 -9.91 -14.24
N SER A 79 -5.26 -9.21 -13.46
CA SER A 79 -5.87 -9.73 -12.23
C SER A 79 -7.21 -10.40 -12.52
N GLU A 80 -7.49 -11.48 -11.80
CA GLU A 80 -8.83 -12.08 -11.67
C GLU A 80 -9.74 -11.16 -10.88
N ALA A 81 -9.21 -10.60 -9.79
CA ALA A 81 -9.86 -9.58 -8.98
C ALA A 81 -8.82 -8.67 -8.33
N TRP A 82 -9.19 -7.44 -8.09
CA TRP A 82 -8.40 -6.47 -7.33
C TRP A 82 -9.33 -5.46 -6.64
N CYS A 83 -8.87 -4.95 -5.52
CA CYS A 83 -9.57 -3.87 -4.82
C CYS A 83 -8.55 -2.96 -4.13
N ILE A 84 -8.87 -1.67 -4.08
CA ILE A 84 -8.11 -0.66 -3.34
C ILE A 84 -9.03 -0.07 -2.28
N ALA A 85 -8.55 -0.01 -1.05
CA ALA A 85 -9.29 0.56 0.07
C ALA A 85 -8.40 1.45 0.94
N THR A 86 -9.03 2.21 1.82
CA THR A 86 -8.33 3.17 2.68
C THR A 86 -8.79 3.05 4.13
N ALA A 87 -7.94 3.57 5.03
CA ALA A 87 -8.38 4.04 6.33
C ALA A 87 -7.98 5.51 6.47
N SER A 88 -8.94 6.31 6.91
CA SER A 88 -8.85 7.77 6.96
C SER A 88 -7.90 8.26 8.04
N VAL A 89 -7.53 9.56 7.96
CA VAL A 89 -6.77 10.22 9.02
C VAL A 89 -7.47 10.11 10.37
N ASP A 90 -8.79 10.28 10.42
CA ASP A 90 -9.56 10.13 11.66
C ASP A 90 -9.50 8.72 12.25
N GLU A 91 -9.49 7.70 11.40
CA GLU A 91 -9.31 6.31 11.82
C GLU A 91 -7.88 6.07 12.32
N ILE A 92 -6.87 6.61 11.63
CA ILE A 92 -5.47 6.55 12.08
C ILE A 92 -5.32 7.16 13.49
N GLU A 93 -5.93 8.30 13.74
CA GLU A 93 -5.89 8.96 15.05
C GLU A 93 -6.59 8.14 16.15
N LYS A 94 -7.69 7.46 15.80
CA LYS A 94 -8.47 6.64 16.74
C LYS A 94 -7.82 5.31 17.11
N ILE A 95 -7.32 4.58 16.11
CA ILE A 95 -6.87 3.19 16.28
C ILE A 95 -5.37 2.98 16.06
N ASN A 96 -4.60 4.03 15.83
CA ASN A 96 -3.20 4.11 15.42
C ASN A 96 -2.94 3.59 13.99
N ILE A 97 -1.76 3.95 13.46
CA ILE A 97 -1.40 3.65 12.06
C ILE A 97 -1.27 2.16 11.75
N LEU A 98 -0.83 1.34 12.72
CA LEU A 98 -0.70 -0.10 12.48
C LEU A 98 -2.08 -0.75 12.29
N ASN A 99 -3.01 -0.46 13.18
CA ASN A 99 -4.37 -0.98 13.11
C ASN A 99 -5.13 -0.38 11.92
N ALA A 100 -4.89 0.88 11.57
CA ALA A 100 -5.47 1.51 10.37
C ALA A 100 -4.95 0.86 9.07
N ALA A 101 -3.67 0.48 9.00
CA ALA A 101 -3.14 -0.27 7.86
C ALA A 101 -3.80 -1.66 7.76
N MET A 102 -3.95 -2.38 8.87
CA MET A 102 -4.67 -3.67 8.90
C MET A 102 -6.14 -3.50 8.49
N LEU A 103 -6.81 -2.43 8.92
CA LEU A 103 -8.18 -2.11 8.52
C LEU A 103 -8.30 -1.84 7.01
N ALA A 104 -7.35 -1.09 6.45
CA ALA A 104 -7.31 -0.84 5.00
C ALA A 104 -7.08 -2.13 4.21
N MET A 105 -6.16 -3.01 4.64
CA MET A 105 -5.94 -4.33 4.03
C MET A 105 -7.20 -5.21 4.13
N LYS A 106 -7.84 -5.27 5.30
CA LYS A 106 -9.10 -5.98 5.51
C LYS A 106 -10.15 -5.52 4.50
N ARG A 107 -10.38 -4.21 4.41
CA ARG A 107 -11.35 -3.61 3.47
C ARG A 107 -11.01 -3.92 2.00
N ALA A 108 -9.71 -3.91 1.64
CA ALA A 108 -9.29 -4.24 0.29
C ALA A 108 -9.58 -5.71 -0.06
N VAL A 109 -9.36 -6.65 0.87
CA VAL A 109 -9.69 -8.07 0.65
C VAL A 109 -11.20 -8.30 0.63
N GLU A 110 -11.95 -7.71 1.57
CA GLU A 110 -13.41 -7.84 1.63
C GLU A 110 -14.12 -7.18 0.43
N GLY A 111 -13.47 -6.21 -0.23
CA GLY A 111 -13.96 -5.54 -1.43
C GLY A 111 -13.67 -6.29 -2.73
N LEU A 112 -13.01 -7.45 -2.70
CA LEU A 112 -12.80 -8.28 -3.88
C LEU A 112 -14.13 -8.91 -4.37
N GLU A 113 -14.32 -8.96 -5.69
CA GLU A 113 -15.51 -9.58 -6.30
C GLU A 113 -15.54 -11.11 -6.11
N VAL A 114 -14.39 -11.72 -5.81
CA VAL A 114 -14.25 -13.16 -5.55
C VAL A 114 -13.53 -13.40 -4.23
N LYS A 115 -13.97 -14.41 -3.47
CA LYS A 115 -13.37 -14.74 -2.17
C LYS A 115 -12.08 -15.54 -2.37
N PRO A 116 -10.92 -15.10 -1.83
CA PRO A 116 -9.69 -15.86 -1.85
C PRO A 116 -9.74 -17.04 -0.88
N SER A 117 -9.01 -18.11 -1.19
CA SER A 117 -8.78 -19.25 -0.29
C SER A 117 -7.67 -18.96 0.72
N LEU A 118 -6.70 -18.13 0.32
CA LEU A 118 -5.61 -17.66 1.14
C LEU A 118 -5.32 -16.20 0.83
N VAL A 119 -5.06 -15.42 1.87
CA VAL A 119 -4.51 -14.06 1.79
C VAL A 119 -3.07 -14.05 2.29
N MET A 120 -2.15 -13.54 1.48
CA MET A 120 -0.77 -13.26 1.85
C MET A 120 -0.64 -11.75 2.11
N ALA A 121 -0.35 -11.36 3.34
CA ALA A 121 -0.17 -9.97 3.74
C ALA A 121 1.31 -9.61 3.86
N ASP A 122 1.75 -8.48 3.27
CA ASP A 122 3.11 -8.00 3.47
C ASP A 122 3.38 -7.66 4.94
N GLY A 123 4.57 -8.00 5.42
CA GLY A 123 5.02 -7.70 6.77
C GLY A 123 4.88 -8.86 7.75
N ASN A 124 4.74 -8.51 9.04
CA ASN A 124 4.73 -9.45 10.16
C ASN A 124 3.40 -9.47 10.94
N LYS A 125 2.37 -8.85 10.39
CA LYS A 125 1.01 -8.77 10.95
C LYS A 125 0.01 -9.17 9.88
N CYS A 126 -1.09 -9.78 10.32
CA CYS A 126 -2.20 -10.16 9.45
C CYS A 126 -3.42 -9.29 9.76
N PRO A 127 -4.15 -8.81 8.72
CA PRO A 127 -5.50 -8.31 8.93
C PRO A 127 -6.41 -9.43 9.42
N ASP A 128 -7.38 -9.08 10.25
CA ASP A 128 -8.40 -10.01 10.75
C ASP A 128 -9.53 -10.11 9.72
N ILE A 129 -9.55 -11.20 8.95
CA ILE A 129 -10.51 -11.45 7.88
C ILE A 129 -11.30 -12.72 8.22
N GLU A 130 -12.63 -12.58 8.28
CA GLU A 130 -13.51 -13.71 8.63
C GLU A 130 -13.49 -14.79 7.57
N ASP A 131 -13.53 -16.05 8.01
CA ASP A 131 -13.62 -17.24 7.14
C ASP A 131 -12.57 -17.30 6.01
N THR A 132 -11.38 -16.74 6.23
CA THR A 132 -10.30 -16.78 5.24
C THR A 132 -8.96 -16.94 5.96
N GLU A 133 -8.14 -17.89 5.52
CA GLU A 133 -6.78 -18.03 6.04
C GLU A 133 -5.94 -16.83 5.62
N VAL A 134 -5.21 -16.24 6.57
CA VAL A 134 -4.30 -15.12 6.32
C VAL A 134 -2.89 -15.46 6.82
N ARG A 135 -1.90 -15.30 5.96
CA ARG A 135 -0.48 -15.52 6.29
C ARG A 135 0.32 -14.23 6.11
N SER A 136 1.13 -13.89 7.09
CA SER A 136 2.09 -12.79 6.97
C SER A 136 3.34 -13.26 6.20
N VAL A 137 3.81 -12.44 5.27
CA VAL A 137 5.01 -12.70 4.48
C VAL A 137 5.96 -11.51 4.66
N VAL A 138 7.00 -11.70 5.47
CA VAL A 138 7.99 -10.64 5.70
C VAL A 138 8.74 -10.31 4.41
N LYS A 139 8.72 -9.03 3.98
CA LYS A 139 9.20 -8.56 2.67
C LYS A 139 8.47 -9.25 1.51
N GLY A 140 7.18 -9.46 1.66
CA GLY A 140 6.34 -10.12 0.68
C GLY A 140 6.32 -9.40 -0.66
N ASP A 141 6.43 -8.06 -0.66
CA ASP A 141 6.57 -7.22 -1.85
C ASP A 141 7.81 -7.56 -2.73
N ALA A 142 8.81 -8.22 -2.14
CA ALA A 142 9.99 -8.72 -2.84
C ALA A 142 9.99 -10.24 -3.09
N LEU A 143 9.01 -10.99 -2.58
CA LEU A 143 8.95 -12.45 -2.64
C LEU A 143 7.76 -12.99 -3.42
N SER A 144 6.62 -12.31 -3.42
CA SER A 144 5.35 -12.72 -4.00
C SER A 144 4.92 -11.78 -5.12
N ALA A 145 4.53 -12.30 -6.26
CA ALA A 145 4.01 -11.52 -7.38
C ALA A 145 2.69 -10.83 -7.02
N SER A 146 1.80 -11.52 -6.32
CA SER A 146 0.50 -10.97 -5.90
C SER A 146 0.67 -9.84 -4.87
N ILE A 147 1.62 -9.97 -3.92
CA ILE A 147 1.91 -8.89 -2.95
C ILE A 147 2.59 -7.72 -3.65
N ALA A 148 3.57 -7.96 -4.55
CA ALA A 148 4.21 -6.91 -5.33
C ALA A 148 3.20 -6.12 -6.18
N ALA A 149 2.23 -6.81 -6.79
CA ALA A 149 1.15 -6.18 -7.53
C ALA A 149 0.27 -5.30 -6.62
N ALA A 150 -0.10 -5.79 -5.44
CA ALA A 150 -0.83 -5.02 -4.43
C ALA A 150 -0.04 -3.78 -3.98
N SER A 151 1.28 -3.91 -3.74
CA SER A 151 2.18 -2.80 -3.39
C SER A 151 2.15 -1.68 -4.44
N VAL A 152 2.20 -2.04 -5.74
CA VAL A 152 2.11 -1.07 -6.83
C VAL A 152 0.76 -0.38 -6.84
N LEU A 153 -0.36 -1.13 -6.75
CA LEU A 153 -1.71 -0.54 -6.75
C LEU A 153 -1.93 0.41 -5.56
N ALA A 154 -1.57 0.00 -4.36
CA ALA A 154 -1.70 0.84 -3.17
C ALA A 154 -0.85 2.11 -3.28
N LYS A 155 0.39 1.99 -3.77
CA LYS A 155 1.32 3.11 -3.92
C LYS A 155 0.83 4.12 -4.95
N VAL A 156 0.41 3.68 -6.14
CA VAL A 156 -0.08 4.58 -7.20
C VAL A 156 -1.38 5.27 -6.78
N ALA A 157 -2.32 4.52 -6.20
CA ALA A 157 -3.57 5.10 -5.73
C ALA A 157 -3.32 6.19 -4.67
N ARG A 158 -2.41 5.94 -3.72
CA ARG A 158 -2.06 6.93 -2.71
C ARG A 158 -1.34 8.14 -3.30
N ASP A 159 -0.43 7.96 -4.25
CA ASP A 159 0.30 9.07 -4.88
C ASP A 159 -0.66 9.99 -5.67
N ARG A 160 -1.67 9.41 -6.35
CA ARG A 160 -2.75 10.14 -7.03
C ARG A 160 -3.63 10.89 -6.03
N TYR A 161 -4.05 10.27 -4.94
CA TYR A 161 -4.77 10.94 -3.86
C TYR A 161 -3.98 12.13 -3.31
N MET A 162 -2.66 12.00 -3.09
CA MET A 162 -1.85 13.11 -2.60
C MET A 162 -1.66 14.22 -3.64
N ALA A 163 -1.77 13.93 -4.93
CA ALA A 163 -1.83 14.97 -5.98
C ALA A 163 -3.14 15.76 -5.92
N GLU A 164 -4.28 15.09 -5.74
CA GLU A 164 -5.58 15.73 -5.52
C GLU A 164 -5.57 16.60 -4.23
N MET A 165 -4.93 16.09 -3.17
CA MET A 165 -4.77 16.88 -1.93
C MET A 165 -3.86 18.10 -2.11
N ALA A 166 -2.90 18.06 -3.04
CA ALA A 166 -2.09 19.23 -3.38
C ALA A 166 -2.92 20.34 -4.02
N GLU A 167 -3.90 19.98 -4.85
CA GLU A 167 -4.85 20.95 -5.43
C GLU A 167 -5.79 21.53 -4.35
N LYS A 168 -6.28 20.70 -3.44
CA LYS A 168 -7.17 21.13 -2.34
C LYS A 168 -6.45 21.98 -1.28
N TYR A 169 -5.16 21.72 -1.06
CA TYR A 169 -4.31 22.41 -0.05
C TYR A 169 -3.03 22.94 -0.68
N PRO A 170 -3.09 23.95 -1.58
CA PRO A 170 -1.95 24.36 -2.41
C PRO A 170 -0.74 24.90 -1.62
N GLY A 171 -0.94 25.35 -0.36
CA GLY A 171 0.14 25.83 0.49
C GLY A 171 1.10 24.77 1.01
N TYR A 172 0.80 23.47 0.85
CA TYR A 172 1.58 22.39 1.50
C TYR A 172 2.55 21.67 0.57
N ALA A 173 2.48 21.88 -0.75
CA ALA A 173 3.33 21.21 -1.75
C ALA A 173 3.28 19.66 -1.66
N PHE A 174 2.10 19.08 -1.42
CA PHE A 174 1.91 17.63 -1.27
C PHE A 174 2.30 16.84 -2.52
N GLU A 175 2.24 17.45 -3.69
CA GLU A 175 2.70 16.86 -4.96
C GLU A 175 4.20 16.52 -4.95
N LYS A 176 5.01 17.22 -4.15
CA LYS A 176 6.47 16.99 -4.08
C LYS A 176 6.86 15.89 -3.11
N HIS A 177 6.25 15.86 -1.94
CA HIS A 177 6.68 14.97 -0.85
C HIS A 177 5.62 13.97 -0.42
N LYS A 178 4.43 13.96 -1.06
CA LYS A 178 3.37 12.98 -0.81
C LYS A 178 3.01 12.82 0.69
N GLY A 179 3.14 13.90 1.46
CA GLY A 179 2.88 13.93 2.90
C GLY A 179 4.01 13.44 3.80
N TYR A 180 5.15 13.00 3.27
CA TYR A 180 6.29 12.59 4.08
C TYR A 180 6.96 13.78 4.79
N GLY A 181 7.54 13.54 5.98
CA GLY A 181 8.17 14.54 6.84
C GLY A 181 9.51 15.05 6.28
N THR A 182 9.48 15.71 5.14
CA THR A 182 10.64 16.40 4.55
C THR A 182 10.80 17.78 5.17
N LYS A 183 11.98 18.39 4.98
CA LYS A 183 12.23 19.77 5.41
C LYS A 183 11.18 20.75 4.86
N LEU A 184 10.80 20.59 3.58
CA LEU A 184 9.78 21.40 2.94
C LEU A 184 8.42 21.24 3.63
N HIS A 185 8.03 20.01 3.95
CA HIS A 185 6.73 19.75 4.59
C HIS A 185 6.64 20.40 5.99
N TYR A 186 7.70 20.27 6.80
CA TYR A 186 7.75 20.95 8.10
C TYR A 186 7.74 22.48 7.97
N GLN A 187 8.42 23.03 6.96
CA GLN A 187 8.37 24.46 6.67
C GLN A 187 6.94 24.93 6.35
N MET A 188 6.21 24.19 5.50
CA MET A 188 4.83 24.51 5.17
C MET A 188 3.89 24.41 6.40
N ILE A 189 4.13 23.43 7.26
CA ILE A 189 3.39 23.31 8.53
C ILE A 189 3.70 24.51 9.45
N ASP A 190 4.93 25.03 9.44
CA ASP A 190 5.29 26.20 10.24
C ASP A 190 4.65 27.50 9.74
N GLU A 191 4.50 27.61 8.42
CA GLU A 191 3.91 28.79 7.77
C GLU A 191 2.38 28.81 7.82
N HIS A 192 1.73 27.66 7.65
CA HIS A 192 0.28 27.57 7.49
C HIS A 192 -0.45 26.84 8.63
N GLY A 193 0.29 26.26 9.58
CA GLY A 193 -0.28 25.33 10.54
C GLY A 193 -0.55 23.94 9.94
N PRO A 194 -1.11 22.99 10.67
CA PRO A 194 -1.55 21.71 10.13
C PRO A 194 -2.89 21.86 9.41
N SER A 195 -3.06 21.20 8.25
CA SER A 195 -4.35 21.08 7.57
C SER A 195 -5.17 19.92 8.15
N GLU A 196 -6.44 19.79 7.73
CA GLU A 196 -7.37 18.73 8.17
C GLU A 196 -6.84 17.31 7.90
N ILE A 197 -5.99 17.14 6.88
CA ILE A 197 -5.43 15.82 6.54
C ILE A 197 -4.11 15.52 7.27
N HIS A 198 -3.64 16.37 8.16
CA HIS A 198 -2.46 16.07 8.96
C HIS A 198 -2.78 15.13 10.13
N ARG A 199 -1.88 14.17 10.36
CA ARG A 199 -1.95 13.22 11.46
C ARG A 199 -1.34 13.85 12.70
N MET A 200 -2.18 14.40 13.57
CA MET A 200 -1.74 15.17 14.73
C MET A 200 -0.90 14.35 15.72
N SER A 201 -1.19 13.06 15.87
CA SER A 201 -0.39 12.14 16.66
C SER A 201 1.06 12.03 16.17
N PHE A 202 1.29 12.14 14.85
CA PHE A 202 2.63 12.10 14.24
C PHE A 202 3.40 13.42 14.43
N LEU A 203 2.68 14.54 14.53
CA LEU A 203 3.26 15.86 14.74
C LEU A 203 3.56 16.17 16.22
N LYS A 204 3.06 15.37 17.15
CA LYS A 204 3.23 15.61 18.59
C LYS A 204 4.69 15.86 18.99
N LYS A 205 5.60 14.98 18.63
CA LYS A 205 7.04 15.13 18.93
C LYS A 205 7.66 16.38 18.31
N TYR A 206 7.20 16.78 17.14
CA TYR A 206 7.66 17.98 16.46
C TYR A 206 7.25 19.23 17.26
N TYR A 207 5.99 19.33 17.66
CA TYR A 207 5.52 20.47 18.45
C TYR A 207 6.08 20.49 19.88
N ASP A 208 6.25 19.33 20.51
CA ASP A 208 6.87 19.26 21.84
C ASP A 208 8.32 19.80 21.82
N LYS A 209 9.09 19.44 20.79
CA LYS A 209 10.45 19.97 20.60
C LYS A 209 10.47 21.50 20.38
N LYS A 210 9.51 22.01 19.61
CA LYS A 210 9.40 23.46 19.32
C LYS A 210 9.04 24.30 20.57
N ARG A 211 8.32 23.69 21.55
CA ARG A 211 7.96 24.34 22.80
C ARG A 211 9.09 24.34 23.84
N SER A 212 10.06 23.46 23.67
CA SER A 212 11.16 23.22 24.61
C SER A 212 12.47 23.94 24.23
N GLY A 213 12.54 24.56 23.06
CA GLY A 213 13.69 25.32 22.56
C GLY A 213 13.35 26.78 22.32
#